data_c73c1b7b2bf8743fa86f0c0fc3548657
#
_entry.id   c73c1b7b2bf8743fa86f0c0fc3548657
#
_cell.length_a   1.000
_cell.length_b   1.000
_cell.length_c   1.000
_cell.angle_alpha   90.00
_cell.angle_beta   90.00
_cell.angle_gamma   90.00
#
_symmetry.space_group_name_H-M   'P 1'
#
loop_
_entity.id
_entity.type
_entity.pdbx_description
1 polymer ?
#
loop_
_entity_poly.entity_id
_entity_poly.type
_entity_poly.pdbx_seq_one_letter_code
_entity_poly.pdbx_strand_id
1 'polypeptide(L)'
;MFKKILMLALTLTATTSLAKIKTETVEYKQGDQVLEGYLAYNPALKGARPGVLIVHAWMGLDEYTKRRARELAGLGYVAFAADIYGKGIRPKNADEAGKLATEYRSGDRKLLRARAEAGLDELQKNKMVEKNHLYAIGYCFGGNAVMELAMTGAPLKAVVTFHGGMDFSKTIADVKNIKAHVLILHGALDPYSPMEQVQTLEKAMNDNKLDYQVVFYSGTVHSFTDPSAGNDPSKGAAYNPVSDKRSFLAMTDFLQEMSK
;
A
#
# COMPACT_ATOMS: atom_id res chain seq x y z
N MET A 1 18.83 47.40 47.31
CA MET A 1 17.83 47.59 46.23
C MET A 1 18.01 46.53 45.18
N PHE A 2 17.25 45.43 45.24
CA PHE A 2 17.29 44.36 44.25
C PHE A 2 16.18 44.60 43.24
N LYS A 3 16.52 44.88 41.96
CA LYS A 3 15.57 44.96 40.85
C LYS A 3 15.20 43.54 40.41
N LYS A 4 13.94 43.12 40.64
CA LYS A 4 13.36 41.92 40.09
C LYS A 4 13.10 42.17 38.59
N ILE A 5 13.82 41.44 37.70
CA ILE A 5 13.53 41.38 36.28
C ILE A 5 12.47 40.29 36.10
N LEU A 6 11.27 40.68 35.69
CA LEU A 6 10.18 39.80 35.36
C LEU A 6 10.37 39.37 33.90
N MET A 7 10.83 38.13 33.68
CA MET A 7 10.89 37.50 32.34
C MET A 7 9.50 37.03 31.96
N LEU A 8 8.88 37.73 31.02
CA LEU A 8 7.62 37.31 30.39
C LEU A 8 7.93 36.21 29.35
N ALA A 9 7.67 34.98 29.71
CA ALA A 9 7.78 33.84 28.77
C ALA A 9 6.57 33.88 27.81
N LEU A 10 6.81 34.32 26.58
CA LEU A 10 5.80 34.25 25.50
C LEU A 10 5.74 32.81 25.00
N THR A 11 4.79 32.03 25.49
CA THR A 11 4.49 30.72 24.97
C THR A 11 3.77 30.85 23.62
N LEU A 12 4.52 30.71 22.53
CA LEU A 12 3.97 30.63 21.19
C LEU A 12 3.29 29.24 21.02
N THR A 13 2.00 29.16 21.28
CA THR A 13 1.18 28.00 20.95
C THR A 13 1.02 27.93 19.43
N ALA A 14 1.88 27.18 18.75
CA ALA A 14 1.67 26.84 17.36
C ALA A 14 0.42 25.95 17.27
N THR A 15 -0.72 26.55 16.95
CA THR A 15 -1.90 25.83 16.51
C THR A 15 -1.58 25.20 15.16
N THR A 16 -1.14 23.95 15.14
CA THR A 16 -1.09 23.16 13.91
C THR A 16 -2.53 22.95 13.45
N SER A 17 -3.02 23.85 12.60
CA SER A 17 -4.23 23.60 11.82
C SER A 17 -3.98 22.30 11.04
N LEU A 18 -4.70 21.25 11.39
CA LEU A 18 -4.74 20.02 10.59
C LEU A 18 -5.21 20.42 9.19
N ALA A 19 -4.29 20.55 8.26
CA ALA A 19 -4.62 20.95 6.90
C ALA A 19 -5.61 19.92 6.34
N LYS A 20 -6.76 20.40 5.87
CA LYS A 20 -7.82 19.56 5.31
C LYS A 20 -7.28 18.85 4.07
N ILE A 21 -7.15 17.51 4.13
CA ILE A 21 -6.73 16.69 3.00
C ILE A 21 -7.72 16.88 1.85
N LYS A 22 -7.20 17.20 0.67
CA LYS A 22 -7.97 17.28 -0.56
C LYS A 22 -8.02 15.90 -1.21
N THR A 23 -9.19 15.55 -1.72
CA THR A 23 -9.43 14.25 -2.37
C THR A 23 -10.18 14.44 -3.67
N GLU A 24 -9.88 13.61 -4.65
CA GLU A 24 -10.47 13.65 -5.98
C GLU A 24 -10.70 12.22 -6.49
N THR A 25 -11.83 11.98 -7.12
CA THR A 25 -12.06 10.79 -7.93
C THR A 25 -11.47 11.04 -9.31
N VAL A 26 -10.63 10.10 -9.80
CA VAL A 26 -9.91 10.25 -11.05
C VAL A 26 -10.26 9.09 -11.98
N GLU A 27 -10.83 9.38 -13.14
CA GLU A 27 -11.02 8.38 -14.18
C GLU A 27 -9.75 8.27 -15.04
N TYR A 28 -9.34 7.03 -15.30
CA TYR A 28 -8.21 6.70 -16.15
C TYR A 28 -8.50 5.41 -16.93
N LYS A 29 -7.59 4.96 -17.78
CA LYS A 29 -7.83 3.80 -18.63
C LYS A 29 -6.68 2.81 -18.62
N GLN A 30 -7.04 1.56 -18.82
CA GLN A 30 -6.13 0.50 -19.24
C GLN A 30 -6.74 -0.18 -20.48
N GLY A 31 -6.14 0.03 -21.66
CA GLY A 31 -6.80 -0.30 -22.92
C GLY A 31 -8.15 0.43 -23.04
N ASP A 32 -9.19 -0.32 -23.37
CA ASP A 32 -10.56 0.23 -23.50
C ASP A 32 -11.30 0.29 -22.15
N GLN A 33 -10.76 -0.35 -21.11
CA GLN A 33 -11.42 -0.36 -19.80
C GLN A 33 -11.22 0.94 -19.05
N VAL A 34 -12.32 1.55 -18.65
CA VAL A 34 -12.33 2.70 -17.72
C VAL A 34 -12.14 2.22 -16.30
N LEU A 35 -11.26 2.88 -15.57
CA LEU A 35 -10.93 2.68 -14.17
C LEU A 35 -11.24 3.94 -13.38
N GLU A 36 -11.55 3.80 -12.09
CA GLU A 36 -11.88 4.93 -11.23
C GLU A 36 -11.06 4.88 -9.95
N GLY A 37 -9.98 5.67 -9.90
CA GLY A 37 -9.09 5.79 -8.75
C GLY A 37 -9.48 6.91 -7.80
N TYR A 38 -8.79 6.96 -6.67
CA TYR A 38 -8.97 7.98 -5.63
C TYR A 38 -7.64 8.61 -5.27
N LEU A 39 -7.53 9.91 -5.57
CA LEU A 39 -6.37 10.74 -5.26
C LEU A 39 -6.57 11.45 -3.93
N ALA A 40 -5.54 11.48 -3.07
CA ALA A 40 -5.52 12.23 -1.83
C ALA A 40 -4.18 12.96 -1.66
N TYR A 41 -4.21 14.24 -1.25
CA TYR A 41 -3.03 15.04 -0.99
C TYR A 41 -3.29 16.20 -0.02
N ASN A 42 -2.23 16.70 0.59
CA ASN A 42 -2.29 17.88 1.44
C ASN A 42 -2.05 19.16 0.60
N PRO A 43 -3.07 20.02 0.38
CA PRO A 43 -2.94 21.21 -0.47
C PRO A 43 -2.11 22.34 0.17
N ALA A 44 -1.83 22.27 1.48
CA ALA A 44 -0.98 23.26 2.15
C ALA A 44 0.51 23.07 1.83
N LEU A 45 0.92 21.86 1.45
CA LEU A 45 2.29 21.55 1.07
C LEU A 45 2.55 21.99 -0.38
N LYS A 46 3.69 22.63 -0.61
CA LYS A 46 4.12 23.14 -1.91
C LYS A 46 5.22 22.26 -2.50
N GLY A 47 5.35 22.29 -3.82
CA GLY A 47 6.37 21.53 -4.55
C GLY A 47 5.99 20.08 -4.83
N ALA A 48 6.89 19.40 -5.52
CA ALA A 48 6.76 17.96 -5.78
C ALA A 48 7.06 17.17 -4.50
N ARG A 49 6.39 16.03 -4.36
CA ARG A 49 6.44 15.16 -3.17
C ARG A 49 6.44 13.70 -3.60
N PRO A 50 6.93 12.79 -2.77
CA PRO A 50 6.85 11.37 -3.09
C PRO A 50 5.42 10.91 -3.38
N GLY A 51 5.29 10.07 -4.40
CA GLY A 51 4.01 9.47 -4.81
C GLY A 51 3.85 8.06 -4.23
N VAL A 52 2.67 7.74 -3.73
CA VAL A 52 2.33 6.39 -3.24
C VAL A 52 1.14 5.84 -4.00
N LEU A 53 1.37 4.80 -4.78
CA LEU A 53 0.30 3.96 -5.34
C LEU A 53 -0.22 3.04 -4.24
N ILE A 54 -1.54 2.94 -4.10
CA ILE A 54 -2.19 2.03 -3.17
C ILE A 54 -3.06 1.07 -3.96
N VAL A 55 -2.90 -0.24 -3.74
CA VAL A 55 -3.78 -1.24 -4.35
C VAL A 55 -4.67 -1.86 -3.27
N HIS A 56 -5.98 -1.87 -3.56
CA HIS A 56 -7.04 -2.29 -2.68
C HIS A 56 -7.04 -3.80 -2.38
N ALA A 57 -7.76 -4.22 -1.34
CA ALA A 57 -8.03 -5.62 -1.04
C ALA A 57 -9.07 -6.21 -2.03
N TRP A 58 -9.42 -7.47 -1.86
CA TRP A 58 -10.28 -8.24 -2.77
C TRP A 58 -11.69 -7.69 -3.00
N MET A 59 -12.20 -6.84 -2.08
CA MET A 59 -13.51 -6.18 -2.23
C MET A 59 -13.52 -4.97 -3.19
N GLY A 60 -12.37 -4.65 -3.80
CA GLY A 60 -12.26 -3.50 -4.68
C GLY A 60 -11.90 -2.20 -3.93
N LEU A 61 -11.91 -1.08 -4.64
CA LEU A 61 -11.60 0.24 -4.07
C LEU A 61 -12.72 0.70 -3.13
N ASP A 62 -12.54 0.45 -1.85
CA ASP A 62 -13.47 0.71 -0.77
C ASP A 62 -13.08 1.91 0.12
N GLU A 63 -13.86 2.17 1.15
CA GLU A 63 -13.60 3.27 2.08
C GLU A 63 -12.38 3.01 2.97
N TYR A 64 -12.04 1.74 3.25
CA TYR A 64 -10.81 1.39 3.94
C TYR A 64 -9.58 1.86 3.14
N THR A 65 -9.50 1.52 1.87
CA THR A 65 -8.39 1.93 0.98
C THR A 65 -8.33 3.46 0.83
N LYS A 66 -9.47 4.13 0.69
CA LYS A 66 -9.56 5.60 0.64
C LYS A 66 -9.08 6.25 1.94
N ARG A 67 -9.39 5.66 3.09
CA ARG A 67 -8.88 6.13 4.39
C ARG A 67 -7.36 6.04 4.43
N ARG A 68 -6.76 4.92 4.01
CA ARG A 68 -5.30 4.77 3.95
C ARG A 68 -4.65 5.81 3.02
N ALA A 69 -5.30 6.16 1.91
CA ALA A 69 -4.83 7.25 1.03
C ALA A 69 -4.83 8.61 1.76
N ARG A 70 -5.88 8.92 2.52
CA ARG A 70 -5.94 10.16 3.31
C ARG A 70 -4.90 10.19 4.43
N GLU A 71 -4.64 9.07 5.10
CA GLU A 71 -3.60 8.95 6.13
C GLU A 71 -2.21 9.25 5.54
N LEU A 72 -1.86 8.65 4.39
CA LEU A 72 -0.61 8.93 3.69
C LEU A 72 -0.51 10.38 3.21
N ALA A 73 -1.60 10.95 2.71
CA ALA A 73 -1.65 12.36 2.34
C ALA A 73 -1.41 13.28 3.56
N GLY A 74 -1.85 12.88 4.75
CA GLY A 74 -1.56 13.55 6.01
C GLY A 74 -0.07 13.54 6.38
N LEU A 75 0.64 12.50 5.97
CA LEU A 75 2.10 12.37 6.14
C LEU A 75 2.90 13.11 5.05
N GLY A 76 2.22 13.74 4.10
CA GLY A 76 2.87 14.56 3.07
C GLY A 76 3.01 13.91 1.70
N TYR A 77 2.60 12.67 1.53
CA TYR A 77 2.61 11.99 0.23
C TYR A 77 1.49 12.49 -0.71
N VAL A 78 1.68 12.29 -2.00
CA VAL A 78 0.58 12.26 -2.98
C VAL A 78 0.16 10.80 -3.12
N ALA A 79 -1.00 10.45 -2.58
CA ALA A 79 -1.48 9.08 -2.52
C ALA A 79 -2.57 8.83 -3.57
N PHE A 80 -2.40 7.78 -4.37
CA PHE A 80 -3.36 7.37 -5.38
C PHE A 80 -3.79 5.92 -5.16
N ALA A 81 -5.02 5.73 -4.74
CA ALA A 81 -5.62 4.41 -4.65
C ALA A 81 -6.16 4.00 -6.02
N ALA A 82 -5.51 3.01 -6.63
CA ALA A 82 -5.85 2.51 -7.95
C ALA A 82 -7.05 1.56 -7.91
N ASP A 83 -7.85 1.59 -8.97
CA ASP A 83 -8.88 0.61 -9.26
C ASP A 83 -8.30 -0.50 -10.14
N ILE A 84 -8.34 -1.74 -9.68
CA ILE A 84 -7.87 -2.89 -10.45
C ILE A 84 -9.02 -3.52 -11.26
N TYR A 85 -10.23 -3.49 -10.72
CA TYR A 85 -11.34 -4.24 -11.30
C TYR A 85 -12.04 -3.50 -12.44
N GLY A 86 -12.22 -2.20 -12.32
CA GLY A 86 -12.93 -1.39 -13.30
C GLY A 86 -13.95 -0.44 -12.64
N LYS A 87 -14.21 0.67 -13.31
CA LYS A 87 -15.18 1.66 -12.85
C LYS A 87 -16.54 1.01 -12.57
N GLY A 88 -17.02 1.18 -11.34
CA GLY A 88 -18.31 0.65 -10.91
C GLY A 88 -18.30 -0.85 -10.56
N ILE A 89 -17.20 -1.58 -10.78
CA ILE A 89 -17.10 -3.00 -10.40
C ILE A 89 -16.72 -3.08 -8.93
N ARG A 90 -17.70 -3.47 -8.10
CA ARG A 90 -17.53 -3.65 -6.66
C ARG A 90 -18.25 -4.92 -6.23
N PRO A 91 -17.52 -5.98 -5.82
CA PRO A 91 -18.13 -7.20 -5.32
C PRO A 91 -19.07 -6.92 -4.14
N LYS A 92 -20.22 -7.57 -4.11
CA LYS A 92 -21.23 -7.38 -3.07
C LYS A 92 -21.09 -8.33 -1.89
N ASN A 93 -20.36 -9.41 -2.08
CA ASN A 93 -20.14 -10.47 -1.09
C ASN A 93 -18.81 -11.18 -1.34
N ALA A 94 -18.43 -12.08 -0.41
CA ALA A 94 -17.19 -12.82 -0.44
C ALA A 94 -17.06 -13.73 -1.68
N ASP A 95 -18.14 -14.33 -2.16
CA ASP A 95 -18.11 -15.23 -3.32
C ASP A 95 -17.78 -14.46 -4.60
N GLU A 96 -18.43 -13.31 -4.82
CA GLU A 96 -18.13 -12.44 -5.95
C GLU A 96 -16.68 -11.91 -5.88
N ALA A 97 -16.24 -11.48 -4.71
CA ALA A 97 -14.89 -10.99 -4.49
C ALA A 97 -13.83 -12.07 -4.74
N GLY A 98 -14.10 -13.31 -4.25
CA GLY A 98 -13.21 -14.45 -4.46
C GLY A 98 -13.06 -14.82 -5.93
N LYS A 99 -14.18 -14.87 -6.68
CA LYS A 99 -14.18 -15.13 -8.13
C LYS A 99 -13.36 -14.07 -8.88
N LEU A 100 -13.65 -12.81 -8.62
CA LEU A 100 -13.00 -11.70 -9.30
C LEU A 100 -11.50 -11.64 -8.97
N ALA A 101 -11.11 -11.73 -7.70
CA ALA A 101 -9.70 -11.76 -7.30
C ALA A 101 -8.95 -12.96 -7.90
N THR A 102 -9.62 -14.11 -8.04
CA THR A 102 -9.04 -15.32 -8.66
C THR A 102 -8.79 -15.08 -10.14
N GLU A 103 -9.70 -14.45 -10.87
CA GLU A 103 -9.53 -14.11 -12.28
C GLU A 103 -8.22 -13.32 -12.50
N TYR A 104 -8.02 -12.26 -11.71
CA TYR A 104 -6.81 -11.43 -11.81
C TYR A 104 -5.52 -12.14 -11.36
N ARG A 105 -5.61 -13.09 -10.42
CA ARG A 105 -4.45 -13.87 -9.94
C ARG A 105 -4.18 -15.14 -10.75
N SER A 106 -5.06 -15.47 -11.70
CA SER A 106 -4.91 -16.65 -12.55
C SER A 106 -3.89 -16.44 -13.66
N GLY A 107 -3.41 -17.54 -14.24
CA GLY A 107 -2.53 -17.51 -15.40
C GLY A 107 -1.21 -16.79 -15.14
N ASP A 108 -0.79 -16.00 -16.13
CA ASP A 108 0.48 -15.24 -16.12
C ASP A 108 0.36 -13.84 -15.51
N ARG A 109 -0.79 -13.53 -14.92
CA ARG A 109 -1.09 -12.26 -14.23
C ARG A 109 -0.91 -10.98 -15.06
N LYS A 110 -0.85 -11.09 -16.37
CA LYS A 110 -0.67 -9.92 -17.25
C LYS A 110 -1.73 -8.85 -17.04
N LEU A 111 -3.00 -9.25 -16.88
CA LEU A 111 -4.06 -8.28 -16.63
C LEU A 111 -3.88 -7.55 -15.30
N LEU A 112 -3.54 -8.27 -14.22
CA LEU A 112 -3.26 -7.68 -12.92
C LEU A 112 -2.12 -6.65 -13.00
N ARG A 113 -1.01 -7.04 -13.63
CA ARG A 113 0.16 -6.17 -13.87
C ARG A 113 -0.24 -4.93 -14.67
N ALA A 114 -0.92 -5.09 -15.79
CA ALA A 114 -1.35 -3.97 -16.64
C ALA A 114 -2.30 -2.99 -15.93
N ARG A 115 -3.18 -3.49 -15.03
CA ARG A 115 -4.04 -2.65 -14.20
C ARG A 115 -3.25 -1.85 -13.17
N ALA A 116 -2.30 -2.48 -12.50
CA ALA A 116 -1.44 -1.83 -11.53
C ALA A 116 -0.51 -0.80 -12.19
N GLU A 117 0.06 -1.13 -13.36
CA GLU A 117 0.86 -0.20 -14.17
C GLU A 117 0.05 1.02 -14.60
N ALA A 118 -1.18 0.85 -15.09
CA ALA A 118 -2.05 1.97 -15.44
C ALA A 118 -2.32 2.91 -14.24
N GLY A 119 -2.46 2.35 -13.03
CA GLY A 119 -2.57 3.14 -11.80
C GLY A 119 -1.30 3.91 -11.47
N LEU A 120 -0.13 3.29 -11.65
CA LEU A 120 1.16 3.95 -11.46
C LEU A 120 1.38 5.07 -12.48
N ASP A 121 1.06 4.83 -13.73
CA ASP A 121 1.14 5.83 -14.80
C ASP A 121 0.25 7.03 -14.50
N GLU A 122 -0.96 6.80 -14.00
CA GLU A 122 -1.86 7.89 -13.61
C GLU A 122 -1.31 8.71 -12.45
N LEU A 123 -0.75 8.06 -11.43
CA LEU A 123 -0.05 8.75 -10.34
C LEU A 123 1.11 9.61 -10.87
N GLN A 124 1.90 9.10 -11.78
CA GLN A 124 3.06 9.81 -12.36
C GLN A 124 2.70 11.04 -13.21
N LYS A 125 1.49 11.10 -13.77
CA LYS A 125 1.00 12.27 -14.52
C LYS A 125 0.73 13.47 -13.61
N ASN A 126 0.52 13.23 -12.31
CA ASN A 126 0.23 14.30 -11.37
C ASN A 126 1.46 15.19 -11.17
N LYS A 127 1.32 16.49 -11.42
CA LYS A 127 2.41 17.48 -11.33
C LYS A 127 2.96 17.66 -9.91
N MET A 128 2.23 17.23 -8.90
CA MET A 128 2.67 17.26 -7.50
C MET A 128 3.54 16.05 -7.14
N VAL A 129 3.69 15.07 -8.02
CA VAL A 129 4.46 13.85 -7.76
C VAL A 129 5.92 14.01 -8.18
N GLU A 130 6.81 13.68 -7.28
CA GLU A 130 8.24 13.57 -7.53
C GLU A 130 8.51 12.21 -8.19
N LYS A 131 8.80 12.24 -9.50
CA LYS A 131 8.85 11.03 -10.34
C LYS A 131 9.94 10.02 -9.94
N ASN A 132 10.97 10.46 -9.22
CA ASN A 132 12.04 9.61 -8.74
C ASN A 132 11.77 9.01 -7.36
N HIS A 133 10.67 9.41 -6.71
CA HIS A 133 10.24 8.92 -5.40
C HIS A 133 8.83 8.34 -5.49
N LEU A 134 8.74 7.18 -6.13
CA LEU A 134 7.49 6.42 -6.30
C LEU A 134 7.52 5.18 -5.43
N TYR A 135 6.46 4.99 -4.69
CA TYR A 135 6.25 3.84 -3.83
C TYR A 135 4.95 3.14 -4.19
N ALA A 136 4.86 1.85 -3.93
CA ALA A 136 3.62 1.10 -4.06
C ALA A 136 3.34 0.33 -2.76
N ILE A 137 2.11 0.42 -2.27
CA ILE A 137 1.65 -0.36 -1.12
C ILE A 137 0.38 -1.11 -1.47
N GLY A 138 0.17 -2.27 -0.87
CA GLY A 138 -1.02 -3.06 -1.14
C GLY A 138 -1.47 -3.90 0.04
N TYR A 139 -2.78 -4.15 0.10
CA TYR A 139 -3.43 -4.87 1.18
C TYR A 139 -4.07 -6.15 0.65
N CYS A 140 -3.82 -7.32 1.25
CA CYS A 140 -4.39 -8.59 0.84
C CYS A 140 -4.14 -8.90 -0.65
N PHE A 141 -5.17 -8.92 -1.49
CA PHE A 141 -5.08 -9.00 -2.95
C PHE A 141 -4.14 -7.94 -3.53
N GLY A 142 -4.25 -6.69 -3.04
CA GLY A 142 -3.38 -5.59 -3.45
C GLY A 142 -1.93 -5.79 -3.08
N GLY A 143 -1.63 -6.48 -1.98
CA GLY A 143 -0.26 -6.83 -1.61
C GLY A 143 0.41 -7.73 -2.64
N ASN A 144 -0.33 -8.71 -3.19
CA ASN A 144 0.13 -9.51 -4.32
C ASN A 144 0.30 -8.64 -5.59
N ALA A 145 -0.66 -7.73 -5.86
CA ALA A 145 -0.65 -6.88 -7.05
C ALA A 145 0.56 -5.94 -7.11
N VAL A 146 0.95 -5.32 -5.97
CA VAL A 146 2.11 -4.41 -5.96
C VAL A 146 3.44 -5.18 -6.08
N MET A 147 3.52 -6.40 -5.59
CA MET A 147 4.67 -7.28 -5.84
C MET A 147 4.75 -7.67 -7.32
N GLU A 148 3.61 -8.03 -7.94
CA GLU A 148 3.55 -8.30 -9.38
C GLU A 148 3.94 -7.07 -10.21
N LEU A 149 3.52 -5.88 -9.81
CA LEU A 149 3.96 -4.63 -10.42
C LEU A 149 5.48 -4.44 -10.30
N ALA A 150 6.05 -4.70 -9.13
CA ALA A 150 7.51 -4.61 -8.96
C ALA A 150 8.24 -5.61 -9.85
N MET A 151 7.70 -6.82 -10.05
CA MET A 151 8.25 -7.86 -10.91
C MET A 151 8.21 -7.50 -12.41
N THR A 152 7.45 -6.49 -12.83
CA THR A 152 7.56 -5.94 -14.21
C THR A 152 8.82 -5.09 -14.42
N GLY A 153 9.52 -4.74 -13.35
CA GLY A 153 10.63 -3.79 -13.38
C GLY A 153 10.19 -2.33 -13.27
N ALA A 154 8.96 -2.09 -12.79
CA ALA A 154 8.40 -0.76 -12.58
C ALA A 154 9.38 0.16 -11.81
N PRO A 155 9.41 1.47 -12.12
CA PRO A 155 10.37 2.42 -11.53
C PRO A 155 9.97 2.83 -10.11
N LEU A 156 9.83 1.86 -9.22
CA LEU A 156 9.50 2.05 -7.82
C LEU A 156 10.77 2.07 -6.96
N LYS A 157 10.85 2.97 -5.99
CA LYS A 157 11.88 2.96 -4.96
C LYS A 157 11.59 1.93 -3.87
N ALA A 158 10.31 1.79 -3.49
CA ALA A 158 9.91 0.82 -2.49
C ALA A 158 8.54 0.20 -2.78
N VAL A 159 8.39 -1.05 -2.33
CA VAL A 159 7.13 -1.79 -2.36
C VAL A 159 6.85 -2.32 -0.96
N VAL A 160 5.63 -2.12 -0.47
CA VAL A 160 5.19 -2.62 0.83
C VAL A 160 3.92 -3.46 0.67
N THR A 161 3.94 -4.67 1.19
CA THR A 161 2.78 -5.55 1.19
C THR A 161 2.29 -5.82 2.62
N PHE A 162 0.99 -5.60 2.86
CA PHE A 162 0.32 -5.89 4.12
C PHE A 162 -0.53 -7.15 3.95
N HIS A 163 -0.24 -8.19 4.71
CA HIS A 163 -0.95 -9.48 4.61
C HIS A 163 -1.25 -9.90 3.16
N GLY A 164 -0.29 -9.68 2.27
CA GLY A 164 -0.44 -10.02 0.86
C GLY A 164 -0.39 -11.53 0.62
N GLY A 165 -1.05 -12.00 -0.44
CA GLY A 165 -0.86 -13.37 -0.90
C GLY A 165 0.56 -13.57 -1.46
N MET A 166 1.30 -14.54 -0.94
CA MET A 166 2.71 -14.78 -1.27
C MET A 166 2.92 -15.94 -2.28
N ASP A 167 1.86 -16.44 -2.87
CA ASP A 167 2.01 -17.41 -3.97
C ASP A 167 2.40 -16.69 -5.26
N PHE A 168 3.67 -16.77 -5.60
CA PHE A 168 4.27 -16.32 -6.86
C PHE A 168 4.81 -17.48 -7.70
N SER A 169 4.34 -18.69 -7.48
CA SER A 169 4.84 -19.90 -8.16
C SER A 169 4.90 -19.77 -9.68
N LYS A 170 3.98 -19.01 -10.29
CA LYS A 170 3.92 -18.79 -11.75
C LYS A 170 4.79 -17.64 -12.24
N THR A 171 5.18 -16.73 -11.38
CA THR A 171 5.87 -15.47 -11.72
C THR A 171 7.18 -15.30 -10.96
N ILE A 172 7.58 -16.28 -10.16
CA ILE A 172 8.76 -16.23 -9.29
C ILE A 172 10.06 -15.94 -10.07
N ALA A 173 10.15 -16.34 -11.31
CA ALA A 173 11.29 -16.06 -12.18
C ALA A 173 11.46 -14.57 -12.50
N ASP A 174 10.41 -13.76 -12.32
CA ASP A 174 10.41 -12.33 -12.58
C ASP A 174 10.92 -11.51 -11.37
N VAL A 175 11.12 -12.16 -10.22
CA VAL A 175 11.71 -11.51 -9.01
C VAL A 175 13.01 -10.80 -9.35
N LYS A 176 13.82 -11.34 -10.27
CA LYS A 176 15.06 -10.72 -10.78
C LYS A 176 14.90 -9.33 -11.39
N ASN A 177 13.68 -8.96 -11.82
CA ASN A 177 13.40 -7.66 -12.44
C ASN A 177 13.09 -6.58 -11.39
N ILE A 178 12.84 -6.94 -10.13
CA ILE A 178 12.52 -6.00 -9.06
C ILE A 178 13.69 -5.05 -8.85
N LYS A 179 13.41 -3.75 -8.89
CA LYS A 179 14.38 -2.67 -8.63
C LYS A 179 14.14 -1.98 -7.29
N ALA A 180 12.96 -2.21 -6.73
CA ALA A 180 12.49 -1.60 -5.49
C ALA A 180 13.06 -2.32 -4.27
N HIS A 181 13.23 -1.57 -3.16
CA HIS A 181 13.36 -2.16 -1.84
C HIS A 181 12.00 -2.74 -1.41
N VAL A 182 11.98 -3.91 -0.76
CA VAL A 182 10.75 -4.63 -0.47
C VAL A 182 10.52 -4.75 1.04
N LEU A 183 9.31 -4.40 1.50
CA LEU A 183 8.88 -4.64 2.88
C LEU A 183 7.64 -5.54 2.89
N ILE A 184 7.76 -6.68 3.56
CA ILE A 184 6.67 -7.65 3.72
C ILE A 184 6.19 -7.61 5.18
N LEU A 185 4.93 -7.20 5.39
CA LEU A 185 4.28 -7.09 6.70
C LEU A 185 3.24 -8.22 6.82
N HIS A 186 3.61 -9.28 7.55
CA HIS A 186 2.92 -10.56 7.47
C HIS A 186 2.38 -11.03 8.83
N GLY A 187 1.16 -11.60 8.84
CA GLY A 187 0.61 -12.27 10.02
C GLY A 187 1.26 -13.64 10.22
N ALA A 188 1.88 -13.89 11.37
CA ALA A 188 2.58 -15.14 11.64
C ALA A 188 1.68 -16.39 11.59
N LEU A 189 0.36 -16.21 11.69
CA LEU A 189 -0.65 -17.28 11.65
C LEU A 189 -1.59 -17.14 10.44
N ASP A 190 -1.15 -16.48 9.37
CA ASP A 190 -1.96 -16.27 8.16
C ASP A 190 -2.15 -17.59 7.38
N PRO A 191 -3.35 -18.17 7.36
CA PRO A 191 -3.59 -19.44 6.67
C PRO A 191 -3.73 -19.31 5.15
N TYR A 192 -3.99 -18.08 4.65
CA TYR A 192 -4.15 -17.80 3.21
C TYR A 192 -2.81 -17.55 2.52
N SER A 193 -1.78 -17.30 3.31
CA SER A 193 -0.41 -17.11 2.82
C SER A 193 0.57 -17.76 3.80
N PRO A 194 0.68 -19.12 3.77
CA PRO A 194 1.48 -19.86 4.72
C PRO A 194 2.97 -19.52 4.61
N MET A 195 3.70 -19.72 5.70
CA MET A 195 5.12 -19.42 5.85
C MET A 195 5.98 -19.97 4.70
N GLU A 196 5.65 -21.13 4.16
CA GLU A 196 6.36 -21.75 3.06
C GLU A 196 6.38 -20.88 1.78
N GLN A 197 5.26 -20.18 1.50
CA GLN A 197 5.20 -19.27 0.35
C GLN A 197 6.08 -18.05 0.59
N VAL A 198 6.11 -17.53 1.82
CA VAL A 198 7.01 -16.43 2.20
C VAL A 198 8.45 -16.86 2.04
N GLN A 199 8.85 -18.02 2.56
CA GLN A 199 10.21 -18.56 2.45
C GLN A 199 10.63 -18.80 0.99
N THR A 200 9.71 -19.25 0.14
CA THR A 200 9.96 -19.41 -1.30
C THR A 200 10.28 -18.06 -1.94
N LEU A 201 9.52 -17.02 -1.62
CA LEU A 201 9.78 -15.67 -2.12
C LEU A 201 11.10 -15.10 -1.55
N GLU A 202 11.36 -15.26 -0.23
CA GLU A 202 12.63 -14.86 0.40
C GLU A 202 13.83 -15.51 -0.28
N LYS A 203 13.74 -16.83 -0.57
CA LYS A 203 14.80 -17.52 -1.30
C LYS A 203 15.05 -16.88 -2.67
N ALA A 204 13.99 -16.62 -3.45
CA ALA A 204 14.13 -15.99 -4.75
C ALA A 204 14.72 -14.57 -4.66
N MET A 205 14.33 -13.78 -3.65
CA MET A 205 14.90 -12.45 -3.42
C MET A 205 16.38 -12.52 -3.03
N ASN A 206 16.76 -13.46 -2.15
CA ASN A 206 18.16 -13.70 -1.77
C ASN A 206 19.03 -14.13 -2.97
N ASP A 207 18.55 -15.06 -3.79
CA ASP A 207 19.25 -15.55 -4.97
C ASP A 207 19.53 -14.39 -5.96
N ASN A 208 18.65 -13.39 -5.99
CA ASN A 208 18.78 -12.20 -6.84
C ASN A 208 19.39 -10.98 -6.11
N LYS A 209 19.83 -11.12 -4.86
CA LYS A 209 20.47 -10.07 -4.04
C LYS A 209 19.62 -8.81 -3.87
N LEU A 210 18.31 -9.00 -3.74
CA LEU A 210 17.40 -7.88 -3.49
C LEU A 210 17.53 -7.40 -2.04
N ASP A 211 17.29 -6.11 -1.83
CA ASP A 211 17.14 -5.55 -0.50
C ASP A 211 15.68 -5.69 -0.05
N TYR A 212 15.47 -6.44 1.03
CA TYR A 212 14.13 -6.68 1.55
C TYR A 212 14.11 -6.87 3.07
N GLN A 213 12.95 -6.63 3.66
CA GLN A 213 12.64 -6.94 5.05
C GLN A 213 11.33 -7.72 5.12
N VAL A 214 11.27 -8.67 6.06
CA VAL A 214 10.03 -9.37 6.41
C VAL A 214 9.77 -9.20 7.90
N VAL A 215 8.58 -8.71 8.24
CA VAL A 215 8.14 -8.54 9.63
C VAL A 215 6.95 -9.44 9.89
N PHE A 216 7.13 -10.40 10.80
CA PHE A 216 6.07 -11.30 11.23
C PHE A 216 5.41 -10.78 12.52
N TYR A 217 4.09 -10.66 12.51
CA TYR A 217 3.31 -10.25 13.68
C TYR A 217 2.76 -11.47 14.39
N SER A 218 3.26 -11.73 15.60
CA SER A 218 2.87 -12.86 16.44
C SER A 218 1.37 -12.85 16.76
N GLY A 219 0.71 -14.02 16.75
CA GLY A 219 -0.71 -14.16 17.06
C GLY A 219 -1.66 -13.49 16.07
N THR A 220 -1.16 -13.17 14.88
CA THR A 220 -1.87 -12.35 13.89
C THR A 220 -2.16 -13.19 12.64
N VAL A 221 -3.40 -13.13 12.18
CA VAL A 221 -3.90 -13.79 10.96
C VAL A 221 -4.02 -12.81 9.80
N HIS A 222 -4.64 -13.23 8.69
CA HIS A 222 -4.87 -12.40 7.51
C HIS A 222 -5.74 -11.15 7.80
N SER A 223 -5.69 -10.15 6.94
CA SER A 223 -6.50 -8.89 7.01
C SER A 223 -6.37 -8.12 8.33
N PHE A 224 -5.26 -8.25 9.04
CA PHE A 224 -5.07 -7.68 10.37
C PHE A 224 -5.09 -6.14 10.43
N THR A 225 -5.06 -5.46 9.29
CA THR A 225 -5.11 -3.99 9.21
C THR A 225 -6.52 -3.46 8.97
N ASP A 226 -7.50 -4.32 8.66
CA ASP A 226 -8.85 -3.91 8.27
C ASP A 226 -9.86 -4.19 9.40
N PRO A 227 -10.44 -3.14 10.04
CA PRO A 227 -11.44 -3.32 11.09
C PRO A 227 -12.70 -4.08 10.64
N SER A 228 -13.01 -4.08 9.33
CA SER A 228 -14.18 -4.79 8.79
C SER A 228 -14.00 -6.31 8.78
N ALA A 229 -12.76 -6.81 8.94
CA ALA A 229 -12.48 -8.23 9.06
C ALA A 229 -12.98 -8.87 10.37
N GLY A 230 -13.47 -8.05 11.31
CA GLY A 230 -13.93 -8.52 12.62
C GLY A 230 -12.75 -8.85 13.55
N ASN A 231 -13.03 -9.49 14.68
CA ASN A 231 -12.07 -9.72 15.75
C ASN A 231 -11.87 -11.21 16.14
N ASP A 232 -12.32 -12.12 15.27
CA ASP A 232 -12.24 -13.57 15.52
C ASP A 232 -11.13 -14.21 14.67
N PRO A 233 -9.91 -14.41 15.19
CA PRO A 233 -8.79 -14.96 14.43
C PRO A 233 -9.01 -16.44 14.03
N SER A 234 -9.94 -17.16 14.67
CA SER A 234 -10.25 -18.56 14.31
C SER A 234 -10.78 -18.71 12.88
N LYS A 235 -11.29 -17.61 12.29
CA LYS A 235 -11.76 -17.55 10.90
C LYS A 235 -10.65 -17.38 9.87
N GLY A 236 -9.40 -17.27 10.32
CA GLY A 236 -8.23 -17.09 9.46
C GLY A 236 -8.01 -15.65 8.96
N ALA A 237 -8.99 -14.76 9.12
CA ALA A 237 -8.88 -13.32 8.85
C ALA A 237 -9.54 -12.55 9.98
N ALA A 238 -8.83 -11.60 10.59
CA ALA A 238 -9.34 -10.78 11.68
C ALA A 238 -8.50 -9.51 11.87
N TYR A 239 -9.13 -8.42 12.28
CA TYR A 239 -8.46 -7.19 12.66
C TYR A 239 -7.63 -7.37 13.95
N ASN A 240 -6.41 -6.84 13.93
CA ASN A 240 -5.56 -6.78 15.11
C ASN A 240 -5.02 -5.34 15.27
N PRO A 241 -5.56 -4.55 16.22
CA PRO A 241 -5.20 -3.14 16.34
C PRO A 241 -3.72 -2.90 16.67
N VAL A 242 -3.09 -3.84 17.37
CA VAL A 242 -1.67 -3.75 17.70
C VAL A 242 -0.82 -3.97 16.45
N SER A 243 -1.13 -5.00 15.68
CA SER A 243 -0.41 -5.33 14.44
C SER A 243 -0.69 -4.30 13.34
N ASP A 244 -1.92 -3.76 13.22
CA ASP A 244 -2.24 -2.64 12.34
C ASP A 244 -1.36 -1.43 12.63
N LYS A 245 -1.33 -0.97 13.89
CA LYS A 245 -0.51 0.17 14.29
C LYS A 245 0.98 -0.07 14.03
N ARG A 246 1.50 -1.23 14.42
CA ARG A 246 2.92 -1.56 14.26
C ARG A 246 3.32 -1.64 12.79
N SER A 247 2.50 -2.26 11.95
CA SER A 247 2.77 -2.40 10.53
C SER A 247 2.71 -1.05 9.80
N PHE A 248 1.77 -0.18 10.18
CA PHE A 248 1.71 1.16 9.62
C PHE A 248 2.95 1.99 9.99
N LEU A 249 3.44 1.91 11.23
CA LEU A 249 4.69 2.55 11.65
C LEU A 249 5.90 1.97 10.90
N ALA A 250 5.99 0.64 10.80
CA ALA A 250 7.08 0.00 10.05
C ALA A 250 7.12 0.45 8.58
N MET A 251 5.95 0.56 7.93
CA MET A 251 5.86 1.12 6.57
C MET A 251 6.33 2.58 6.54
N THR A 252 5.86 3.43 7.46
CA THR A 252 6.21 4.85 7.43
C THR A 252 7.70 5.08 7.62
N ASP A 253 8.32 4.35 8.56
CA ASP A 253 9.77 4.41 8.81
C ASP A 253 10.55 3.93 7.58
N PHE A 254 10.13 2.82 6.96
CA PHE A 254 10.73 2.28 5.76
C PHE A 254 10.64 3.25 4.56
N LEU A 255 9.47 3.83 4.29
CA LEU A 255 9.32 4.81 3.20
C LEU A 255 10.12 6.10 3.46
N GLN A 256 10.26 6.51 4.73
CA GLN A 256 11.09 7.66 5.10
C GLN A 256 12.58 7.37 4.90
N GLU A 257 13.05 6.17 5.18
CA GLU A 257 14.40 5.72 4.88
C GLU A 257 14.69 5.78 3.37
N MET A 258 13.77 5.27 2.55
CA MET A 258 13.88 5.25 1.09
C MET A 258 13.76 6.65 0.45
N SER A 259 13.36 7.68 1.18
CA SER A 259 13.27 9.06 0.68
C SER A 259 14.60 9.82 0.73
N LYS A 260 15.61 9.26 1.36
CA LYS A 260 16.97 9.83 1.43
C LYS A 260 17.77 9.45 0.20
#